data_42002f7e109382765d9ad9acf23f1e72
#
_entry.id   42002f7e109382765d9ad9acf23f1e72
#
_cell.length_a   1.000
_cell.length_b   1.000
_cell.length_c   1.000
_cell.angle_alpha   90.00
_cell.angle_beta   90.00
_cell.angle_gamma   90.00
#
_symmetry.space_group_name_H-M   'P 1'
#
loop_
_entity.id
_entity.type
_entity.pdbx_description
1 polymer ?
#
loop_
_entity_poly.entity_id
_entity_poly.type
_entity_poly.pdbx_seq_one_letter_code
_entity_poly.pdbx_strand_id
1 'polypeptide(L)'
;ILSNLLNNALKYASQNVLVELEKGEDSFTIRVTSDGNKIPAEVSQYIFEPFYQVDRKEKPRNGVGIGLSLARSLASLHKGTIYLDTRQENNMFVLTIPLNMEGIKQENNKAIQKDIVELDEHTPVTADMYGYTLLLVEDNESMLTFILERLQENFTVETAMNGIEALEIL
;
A
#
# COMPACT_ATOMS: atom_id res chain seq x y z
N ILE A 1 3.25 -1.38 5.85
CA ILE A 1 3.56 -2.69 5.26
C ILE A 1 2.88 -3.79 6.08
N LEU A 2 3.23 -3.95 7.35
CA LEU A 2 2.73 -5.04 8.20
C LEU A 2 1.20 -5.06 8.29
N SER A 3 0.57 -3.91 8.45
CA SER A 3 -0.90 -3.78 8.47
C SER A 3 -1.54 -4.36 7.20
N ASN A 4 -1.01 -4.07 6.02
CA ASN A 4 -1.51 -4.61 4.76
C ASN A 4 -1.37 -6.13 4.67
N LEU A 5 -0.25 -6.69 5.18
CA LEU A 5 -0.05 -8.14 5.22
C LEU A 5 -1.00 -8.82 6.20
N LEU A 6 -1.16 -8.25 7.40
CA LEU A 6 -2.06 -8.79 8.43
C LEU A 6 -3.53 -8.73 7.98
N ASN A 7 -3.97 -7.59 7.47
CA ASN A 7 -5.34 -7.44 6.96
C ASN A 7 -5.61 -8.43 5.82
N ASN A 8 -4.63 -8.64 4.93
CA ASN A 8 -4.75 -9.64 3.88
C ASN A 8 -4.83 -11.05 4.46
N ALA A 9 -3.96 -11.41 5.39
CA ALA A 9 -3.96 -12.72 6.03
C ALA A 9 -5.28 -12.98 6.78
N LEU A 10 -5.74 -12.05 7.62
CA LEU A 10 -7.00 -12.16 8.37
C LEU A 10 -8.22 -12.27 7.45
N LYS A 11 -8.22 -11.54 6.34
CA LYS A 11 -9.33 -11.55 5.37
C LYS A 11 -9.47 -12.90 4.66
N TYR A 12 -8.35 -13.58 4.41
CA TYR A 12 -8.33 -14.79 3.58
C TYR A 12 -7.99 -16.07 4.34
N ALA A 13 -7.62 -15.99 5.61
CA ALA A 13 -7.42 -17.16 6.46
C ALA A 13 -8.71 -17.96 6.62
N SER A 14 -8.58 -19.26 6.82
CA SER A 14 -9.69 -20.15 7.21
C SER A 14 -9.89 -20.12 8.71
N GLN A 15 -8.83 -20.25 9.50
CA GLN A 15 -8.86 -20.30 10.96
C GLN A 15 -7.63 -19.64 11.60
N ASN A 16 -6.45 -19.75 11.01
CA ASN A 16 -5.19 -19.42 11.65
C ASN A 16 -4.37 -18.43 10.87
N VAL A 17 -3.81 -17.45 11.58
CA VAL A 17 -2.76 -16.56 11.09
C VAL A 17 -1.60 -16.64 12.07
N LEU A 18 -0.40 -16.91 11.56
CA LEU A 18 0.84 -16.94 12.33
C LEU A 18 1.72 -15.77 11.86
N VAL A 19 2.30 -15.06 12.83
CA VAL A 19 3.28 -14.01 12.56
C VAL A 19 4.57 -14.37 13.28
N GLU A 20 5.66 -14.42 12.53
CA GLU A 20 6.99 -14.70 13.04
C GLU A 20 7.92 -13.54 12.73
N LEU A 21 8.74 -13.17 13.71
CA LEU A 21 9.80 -12.17 13.57
C LEU A 21 11.13 -12.82 13.83
N GLU A 22 12.03 -12.71 12.86
CA GLU A 22 13.42 -13.17 12.99
C GLU A 22 14.37 -12.01 12.79
N LYS A 23 15.28 -11.81 13.73
CA LYS A 23 16.34 -10.81 13.64
C LYS A 23 17.62 -11.50 13.17
N GLY A 24 18.13 -11.11 12.01
CA GLY A 24 19.48 -11.44 11.53
C GLY A 24 20.50 -10.39 11.96
N GLU A 25 21.72 -10.53 11.46
CA GLU A 25 22.80 -9.57 11.74
C GLU A 25 22.53 -8.21 11.07
N ASP A 26 22.17 -8.20 9.80
CA ASP A 26 22.01 -7.00 8.98
C ASP A 26 20.56 -6.73 8.54
N SER A 27 19.63 -7.59 8.91
CA SER A 27 18.21 -7.45 8.53
C SER A 27 17.29 -8.09 9.56
N PHE A 28 16.02 -7.71 9.52
CA PHE A 28 14.97 -8.50 10.15
C PHE A 28 13.99 -9.02 9.10
N THR A 29 13.44 -10.18 9.38
CA THR A 29 12.44 -10.83 8.51
C THR A 29 11.16 -11.04 9.28
N ILE A 30 10.04 -10.63 8.68
CA ILE A 30 8.70 -10.92 9.18
C ILE A 30 8.06 -11.91 8.23
N ARG A 31 7.52 -13.01 8.77
CA ARG A 31 6.71 -13.98 8.04
C ARG A 31 5.27 -13.89 8.53
N VAL A 32 4.35 -13.76 7.59
CA VAL A 32 2.91 -13.77 7.87
C VAL A 32 2.32 -14.95 7.13
N THR A 33 1.93 -15.98 7.86
CA THR A 33 1.38 -17.24 7.33
C THR A 33 -0.11 -17.31 7.59
N SER A 34 -0.89 -17.71 6.60
CA SER A 34 -2.34 -17.94 6.74
C SER A 34 -2.76 -19.25 6.07
N ASP A 35 -3.69 -19.95 6.71
CA ASP A 35 -4.23 -21.25 6.29
C ASP A 35 -5.40 -21.16 5.31
N GLY A 36 -5.58 -20.03 4.67
CA GLY A 36 -6.59 -19.83 3.63
C GLY A 36 -6.25 -20.58 2.33
N ASN A 37 -7.17 -20.48 1.37
CA ASN A 37 -6.97 -21.11 0.06
C ASN A 37 -5.61 -20.73 -0.53
N LYS A 38 -4.86 -21.74 -0.94
CA LYS A 38 -3.53 -21.58 -1.52
C LYS A 38 -3.54 -20.65 -2.73
N ILE A 39 -2.63 -19.71 -2.74
CA ILE A 39 -2.35 -18.86 -3.91
C ILE A 39 -1.46 -19.68 -4.85
N PRO A 40 -1.87 -19.91 -6.11
CA PRO A 40 -1.06 -20.65 -7.08
C PRO A 40 0.27 -19.95 -7.33
N ALA A 41 1.33 -20.75 -7.56
CA ALA A 41 2.68 -20.23 -7.82
C ALA A 41 2.71 -19.34 -9.08
N GLU A 42 1.90 -19.67 -10.08
CA GLU A 42 1.81 -18.98 -11.37
C GLU A 42 1.37 -17.53 -11.24
N VAL A 43 0.57 -17.21 -10.19
CA VAL A 43 0.07 -15.85 -9.95
C VAL A 43 0.84 -15.13 -8.84
N SER A 44 1.81 -15.77 -8.19
CA SER A 44 2.54 -15.24 -7.03
C SER A 44 3.23 -13.90 -7.29
N GLN A 45 3.66 -13.64 -8.50
CA GLN A 45 4.27 -12.37 -8.91
C GLN A 45 3.21 -11.28 -9.18
N TYR A 46 2.03 -11.66 -9.65
CA TYR A 46 0.98 -10.71 -10.03
C TYR A 46 0.15 -10.20 -8.84
N ILE A 47 0.14 -10.93 -7.72
CA ILE A 47 -0.62 -10.48 -6.52
C ILE A 47 -0.09 -9.17 -5.92
N PHE A 48 1.10 -8.74 -6.31
CA PHE A 48 1.70 -7.46 -5.93
C PHE A 48 1.48 -6.34 -6.96
N GLU A 49 0.82 -6.64 -8.09
CA GLU A 49 0.44 -5.60 -9.05
C GLU A 49 -0.79 -4.83 -8.57
N PRO A 50 -0.86 -3.51 -8.80
CA PRO A 50 -2.02 -2.71 -8.44
C PRO A 50 -3.30 -3.28 -9.08
N PHE A 51 -4.39 -3.30 -8.30
CA PHE A 51 -5.73 -3.75 -8.73
C PHE A 51 -5.83 -5.24 -9.07
N TYR A 52 -4.74 -6.01 -8.97
CA TYR A 52 -4.78 -7.44 -9.22
C TYR A 52 -5.52 -8.17 -8.09
N GLN A 53 -6.42 -9.06 -8.48
CA GLN A 53 -7.14 -9.94 -7.57
C GLN A 53 -7.16 -11.34 -8.16
N VAL A 54 -6.89 -12.35 -7.34
CA VAL A 54 -7.05 -13.74 -7.76
C VAL A 54 -8.56 -14.00 -7.93
N ASP A 55 -9.00 -14.22 -9.17
CA ASP A 55 -10.41 -14.48 -9.50
C ASP A 55 -10.89 -15.73 -8.73
N ARG A 56 -11.83 -15.52 -7.82
CA ARG A 56 -12.58 -16.58 -7.14
C ARG A 56 -14.06 -16.33 -7.41
N LYS A 57 -14.67 -17.28 -8.11
CA LYS A 57 -16.06 -17.21 -8.59
C LYS A 57 -17.11 -17.09 -7.48
N GLU A 58 -16.74 -17.14 -6.19
CA GLU A 58 -17.70 -17.42 -5.13
C GLU A 58 -17.81 -16.36 -4.01
N LYS A 59 -17.07 -15.26 -4.03
CA LYS A 59 -17.19 -14.22 -2.98
C LYS A 59 -17.18 -12.80 -3.56
N PRO A 60 -17.99 -11.88 -2.99
CA PRO A 60 -17.98 -10.49 -3.39
C PRO A 60 -16.57 -9.89 -3.19
N ARG A 61 -16.17 -9.06 -4.16
CA ARG A 61 -14.86 -8.39 -4.22
C ARG A 61 -14.77 -7.33 -3.12
N ASN A 62 -14.33 -7.71 -1.92
CA ASN A 62 -14.05 -6.74 -0.86
C ASN A 62 -12.60 -6.27 -0.97
N GLY A 63 -12.40 -5.02 -1.38
CA GLY A 63 -11.11 -4.34 -1.46
C GLY A 63 -10.68 -4.01 -2.88
N VAL A 64 -9.91 -2.95 -3.01
CA VAL A 64 -9.51 -2.37 -4.31
C VAL A 64 -8.32 -3.10 -4.95
N GLY A 65 -7.63 -3.98 -4.22
CA GLY A 65 -6.44 -4.70 -4.74
C GLY A 65 -5.15 -3.87 -4.73
N ILE A 66 -5.05 -2.85 -3.87
CA ILE A 66 -3.86 -1.99 -3.77
C ILE A 66 -2.97 -2.30 -2.55
N GLY A 67 -3.44 -3.07 -1.57
CA GLY A 67 -2.74 -3.27 -0.30
C GLY A 67 -1.37 -3.96 -0.45
N LEU A 68 -1.27 -5.03 -1.26
CA LEU A 68 -0.01 -5.75 -1.48
C LEU A 68 0.95 -4.96 -2.37
N SER A 69 0.46 -4.24 -3.38
CA SER A 69 1.30 -3.38 -4.22
C SER A 69 1.90 -2.23 -3.41
N LEU A 70 1.11 -1.59 -2.54
CA LEU A 70 1.58 -0.59 -1.61
C LEU A 70 2.61 -1.17 -0.62
N ALA A 71 2.34 -2.37 -0.08
CA ALA A 71 3.30 -3.05 0.80
C ALA A 71 4.64 -3.29 0.10
N ARG A 72 4.64 -3.69 -1.18
CA ARG A 72 5.84 -3.90 -1.99
C ARG A 72 6.59 -2.59 -2.25
N SER A 73 5.89 -1.52 -2.62
CA SER A 73 6.48 -0.19 -2.82
C SER A 73 7.14 0.34 -1.54
N LEU A 74 6.45 0.23 -0.40
CA LEU A 74 6.99 0.63 0.89
C LEU A 74 8.18 -0.24 1.33
N ALA A 75 8.16 -1.56 1.06
CA ALA A 75 9.30 -2.42 1.34
C ALA A 75 10.53 -1.98 0.52
N SER A 76 10.34 -1.68 -0.77
CA SER A 76 11.41 -1.19 -1.66
C SER A 76 11.97 0.15 -1.21
N LEU A 77 11.15 1.08 -0.74
CA LEU A 77 11.61 2.35 -0.14
C LEU A 77 12.51 2.14 1.07
N HIS A 78 12.28 1.07 1.84
CA HIS A 78 13.14 0.65 2.94
C HIS A 78 14.29 -0.28 2.50
N LYS A 79 14.60 -0.36 1.20
CA LYS A 79 15.60 -1.28 0.63
C LYS A 79 15.35 -2.73 1.00
N GLY A 80 14.11 -3.06 1.35
CA GLY A 80 13.65 -4.38 1.71
C GLY A 80 13.00 -5.12 0.54
N THR A 81 12.59 -6.34 0.80
CA THR A 81 11.91 -7.20 -0.16
C THR A 81 10.66 -7.81 0.44
N ILE A 82 9.66 -8.05 -0.39
CA ILE A 82 8.46 -8.78 -0.02
C ILE A 82 8.12 -9.78 -1.12
N TYR A 83 7.77 -10.99 -0.73
CA TYR A 83 7.34 -12.04 -1.66
C TYR A 83 6.42 -13.06 -0.98
N LEU A 84 5.75 -13.88 -1.79
CA LEU A 84 5.01 -15.06 -1.35
C LEU A 84 5.90 -16.30 -1.49
N ASP A 85 6.15 -17.02 -0.40
CA ASP A 85 6.85 -18.32 -0.46
C ASP A 85 5.86 -19.41 -0.89
N THR A 86 5.95 -19.79 -2.15
CA THR A 86 5.05 -20.79 -2.78
C THR A 86 5.40 -22.24 -2.44
N ARG A 87 6.53 -22.49 -1.77
CA ARG A 87 7.00 -23.83 -1.38
C ARG A 87 6.27 -24.37 -0.15
N GLN A 88 5.69 -23.47 0.65
CA GLN A 88 4.95 -23.81 1.86
C GLN A 88 3.56 -24.33 1.52
N GLU A 89 2.95 -25.14 2.38
CA GLU A 89 1.56 -25.56 2.23
C GLU A 89 0.59 -24.40 2.38
N ASN A 90 0.84 -23.53 3.33
CA ASN A 90 0.07 -22.31 3.61
C ASN A 90 0.57 -21.12 2.81
N ASN A 91 -0.22 -20.06 2.75
CA ASN A 91 0.21 -18.80 2.15
C ASN A 91 1.14 -18.07 3.12
N MET A 92 2.43 -18.05 2.83
CA MET A 92 3.45 -17.38 3.64
C MET A 92 3.99 -16.15 2.90
N PHE A 93 3.66 -14.97 3.39
CA PHE A 93 4.28 -13.73 2.94
C PHE A 93 5.54 -13.47 3.75
N VAL A 94 6.63 -13.19 3.07
CA VAL A 94 7.94 -12.93 3.67
C VAL A 94 8.35 -11.49 3.37
N LEU A 95 8.55 -10.71 4.43
CA LEU A 95 9.07 -9.34 4.36
C LEU A 95 10.44 -9.31 5.00
N THR A 96 11.46 -8.85 4.28
CA THR A 96 12.81 -8.64 4.82
C THR A 96 13.18 -7.18 4.69
N ILE A 97 13.63 -6.57 5.81
CA ILE A 97 14.05 -5.16 5.87
C ILE A 97 15.48 -5.11 6.43
N PRO A 98 16.42 -4.40 5.75
CA PRO A 98 17.76 -4.17 6.28
C PRO A 98 17.73 -3.35 7.57
N LEU A 99 18.62 -3.66 8.53
CA LEU A 99 18.81 -2.89 9.76
C LEU A 99 19.66 -1.63 9.53
N ASN A 100 20.58 -1.69 8.56
CA ASN A 100 21.45 -0.57 8.23
C ASN A 100 20.78 0.31 7.16
N MET A 101 20.26 1.42 7.62
CA MET A 101 19.61 2.45 6.79
C MET A 101 20.56 3.62 6.48
N GLU A 102 21.87 3.44 6.62
CA GLU A 102 22.84 4.46 6.24
C GLU A 102 22.77 4.71 4.72
N GLY A 103 22.29 5.87 4.33
CA GLY A 103 22.14 6.27 2.93
C GLY A 103 20.71 6.62 2.48
N ILE A 104 19.68 6.41 3.30
CA ILE A 104 18.29 6.77 2.91
C ILE A 104 18.09 8.29 2.78
N LYS A 105 18.97 9.11 3.38
CA LYS A 105 18.78 10.57 3.45
C LYS A 105 19.06 11.32 2.14
N GLN A 106 19.70 10.72 1.12
CA GLN A 106 20.09 11.46 -0.09
C GLN A 106 19.62 10.85 -1.43
N GLU A 107 19.29 9.57 -1.51
CA GLU A 107 18.88 8.94 -2.78
C GLU A 107 17.37 8.91 -3.01
N ASN A 108 16.57 9.00 -1.94
CA ASN A 108 15.10 8.92 -2.06
C ASN A 108 14.46 10.09 -2.82
N ASN A 109 15.15 11.24 -2.93
CA ASN A 109 14.65 12.34 -3.77
C ASN A 109 14.84 12.09 -5.27
N LYS A 110 15.75 11.17 -5.68
CA LYS A 110 15.99 10.88 -7.10
C LYS A 110 15.22 9.66 -7.63
N ALA A 111 14.90 8.69 -6.76
CA ALA A 111 14.19 7.47 -7.19
C ALA A 111 12.67 7.68 -7.28
N ILE A 112 12.11 8.53 -6.40
CA ILE A 112 10.68 8.90 -6.46
C ILE A 112 10.39 9.80 -7.68
N GLN A 113 11.40 10.53 -8.18
CA GLN A 113 11.27 11.38 -9.36
C GLN A 113 11.25 10.62 -10.70
N LYS A 114 11.53 9.32 -10.73
CA LYS A 114 11.62 8.60 -12.01
C LYS A 114 10.34 7.89 -12.43
N ASP A 115 9.41 7.67 -11.49
CA ASP A 115 8.09 7.06 -11.75
C ASP A 115 6.92 8.05 -11.59
N ILE A 116 7.19 9.26 -11.12
CA ILE A 116 6.29 10.39 -11.29
C ILE A 116 6.68 11.00 -12.65
N VAL A 117 5.78 10.94 -13.61
CA VAL A 117 5.82 11.70 -14.85
C VAL A 117 6.52 13.04 -14.55
N GLU A 118 7.61 13.34 -15.26
CA GLU A 118 8.30 14.63 -15.20
C GLU A 118 7.25 15.76 -15.32
N LEU A 119 6.72 16.18 -14.20
CA LEU A 119 6.13 17.48 -14.08
C LEU A 119 7.33 18.41 -13.97
N ASP A 120 7.56 19.15 -15.02
CA ASP A 120 8.61 20.15 -15.25
C ASP A 120 8.83 20.98 -13.97
N GLU A 121 9.97 20.79 -13.27
CA GLU A 121 10.33 21.50 -12.03
C GLU A 121 10.52 23.02 -12.22
N HIS A 122 10.23 23.55 -13.39
CA HIS A 122 10.42 24.95 -13.74
C HIS A 122 9.17 25.72 -14.14
N THR A 123 7.99 25.15 -13.97
CA THR A 123 6.83 26.03 -13.85
C THR A 123 6.73 26.46 -12.38
N PRO A 124 7.00 27.72 -12.03
CA PRO A 124 6.60 28.23 -10.73
C PRO A 124 5.09 28.00 -10.69
N VAL A 125 4.61 27.26 -9.72
CA VAL A 125 3.17 27.15 -9.40
C VAL A 125 2.76 28.57 -8.99
N THR A 126 2.54 29.41 -10.02
CA THR A 126 2.14 30.80 -9.83
C THR A 126 0.70 30.79 -9.37
N ALA A 127 0.49 31.40 -8.27
CA ALA A 127 -0.66 32.19 -7.72
C ALA A 127 -2.12 31.89 -8.12
N ASP A 128 -2.40 31.06 -9.13
CA ASP A 128 -3.77 30.77 -9.60
C ASP A 128 -4.40 29.51 -9.04
N MET A 129 -3.71 28.74 -8.18
CA MET A 129 -4.27 27.53 -7.58
C MET A 129 -5.18 27.79 -6.35
N TYR A 130 -5.21 29.00 -5.84
CA TYR A 130 -6.08 29.38 -4.68
C TYR A 130 -7.59 29.44 -4.99
N GLY A 131 -7.99 29.11 -6.20
CA GLY A 131 -9.40 29.12 -6.63
C GLY A 131 -10.05 27.76 -6.78
N TYR A 132 -9.31 26.67 -6.59
CA TYR A 132 -9.87 25.33 -6.76
C TYR A 132 -10.32 24.74 -5.43
N THR A 133 -11.55 24.22 -5.41
CA THR A 133 -12.08 23.38 -4.33
C THR A 133 -11.90 21.92 -4.73
N LEU A 134 -11.31 21.13 -3.85
CA LEU A 134 -11.16 19.69 -4.03
C LEU A 134 -12.21 18.96 -3.20
N LEU A 135 -12.82 17.94 -3.76
CA LEU A 135 -13.65 17.00 -3.02
C LEU A 135 -12.83 15.74 -2.73
N LEU A 136 -12.53 15.49 -1.45
CA LEU A 136 -11.84 14.32 -0.96
C LEU A 136 -12.86 13.29 -0.47
N VAL A 137 -12.90 12.12 -1.12
CA VAL A 137 -13.82 11.03 -0.76
C VAL A 137 -13.01 9.84 -0.27
N GLU A 138 -13.14 9.51 1.02
CA GLU A 138 -12.40 8.42 1.66
C GLU A 138 -13.23 7.83 2.81
N ASP A 139 -13.43 6.52 2.83
CA ASP A 139 -14.23 5.83 3.83
C ASP A 139 -13.48 5.54 5.14
N ASN A 140 -12.16 5.68 5.12
CA ASN A 140 -11.31 5.54 6.30
C ASN A 140 -11.03 6.91 6.92
N GLU A 141 -11.61 7.18 8.08
CA GLU A 141 -11.49 8.46 8.79
C GLU A 141 -10.03 8.87 9.06
N SER A 142 -9.16 7.92 9.44
CA SER A 142 -7.74 8.20 9.68
C SER A 142 -7.00 8.56 8.39
N MET A 143 -7.33 7.93 7.27
CA MET A 143 -6.77 8.24 5.97
C MET A 143 -7.28 9.58 5.45
N LEU A 144 -8.58 9.83 5.59
CA LEU A 144 -9.20 11.10 5.23
C LEU A 144 -8.53 12.27 5.97
N THR A 145 -8.36 12.15 7.28
CA THR A 145 -7.68 13.17 8.10
C THR A 145 -6.23 13.38 7.64
N PHE A 146 -5.50 12.30 7.41
CA PHE A 146 -4.10 12.36 6.98
C PHE A 146 -3.93 13.05 5.62
N ILE A 147 -4.82 12.79 4.67
CA ILE A 147 -4.79 13.43 3.33
C ILE A 147 -5.26 14.87 3.43
N LEU A 148 -6.32 15.13 4.20
CA LEU A 148 -6.87 16.47 4.40
C LEU A 148 -5.82 17.44 4.95
N GLU A 149 -5.08 17.06 6.00
CA GLU A 149 -4.02 17.89 6.60
C GLU A 149 -2.98 18.37 5.59
N ARG A 150 -2.70 17.58 4.55
CA ARG A 150 -1.73 17.93 3.51
C ARG A 150 -2.31 18.75 2.38
N LEU A 151 -3.57 18.51 2.02
CA LEU A 151 -4.21 19.22 0.92
C LEU A 151 -4.69 20.60 1.32
N GLN A 152 -5.17 20.78 2.54
CA GLN A 152 -5.70 22.08 3.04
C GLN A 152 -4.64 23.18 3.15
N GLU A 153 -3.33 22.83 3.10
CA GLU A 153 -2.25 23.81 3.04
C GLU A 153 -2.29 24.63 1.74
N ASN A 154 -2.83 24.06 0.65
CA ASN A 154 -2.78 24.67 -0.68
C ASN A 154 -4.15 24.77 -1.36
N PHE A 155 -5.19 24.08 -0.84
CA PHE A 155 -6.50 23.99 -1.46
C PHE A 155 -7.62 24.19 -0.45
N THR A 156 -8.77 24.64 -0.93
CA THR A 156 -10.02 24.46 -0.19
C THR A 156 -10.48 23.02 -0.38
N VAL A 157 -10.68 22.27 0.70
CA VAL A 157 -11.02 20.83 0.61
C VAL A 157 -12.35 20.58 1.29
N GLU A 158 -13.29 20.03 0.55
CA GLU A 158 -14.51 19.43 1.06
C GLU A 158 -14.32 17.93 1.21
N THR A 159 -14.96 17.31 2.20
CA THR A 159 -14.75 15.91 2.52
C THR A 159 -16.06 15.14 2.50
N ALA A 160 -16.01 13.87 2.04
CA ALA A 160 -17.10 12.93 2.12
C ALA A 160 -16.57 11.55 2.53
N MET A 161 -17.33 10.84 3.35
CA MET A 161 -16.97 9.49 3.80
C MET A 161 -17.38 8.39 2.81
N ASN A 162 -18.22 8.72 1.84
CA ASN A 162 -18.71 7.78 0.84
C ASN A 162 -19.24 8.50 -0.40
N GLY A 163 -19.56 7.72 -1.44
CA GLY A 163 -20.03 8.28 -2.71
C GLY A 163 -21.41 8.95 -2.65
N ILE A 164 -22.26 8.61 -1.68
CA ILE A 164 -23.58 9.24 -1.53
C ILE A 164 -23.39 10.67 -1.00
N GLU A 165 -22.62 10.82 0.08
CA GLU A 165 -22.26 12.13 0.63
C GLU A 165 -21.52 13.00 -0.40
N ALA A 166 -20.63 12.39 -1.18
CA ALA A 166 -19.92 13.07 -2.26
C ALA A 166 -20.87 13.67 -3.32
N LEU A 167 -21.93 12.95 -3.67
CA LEU A 167 -22.94 13.42 -4.62
C LEU A 167 -23.85 14.54 -4.06
N GLU A 168 -23.98 14.65 -2.74
CA GLU A 168 -24.73 15.72 -2.10
C GLU A 168 -23.93 17.04 -2.05
N ILE A 169 -22.60 16.96 -2.18
CA ILE A 169 -21.69 18.12 -2.16
C ILE A 169 -21.54 18.72 -3.57
N LEU A 170 -21.68 17.91 -4.63
CA LEU A 170 -21.54 18.32 -6.03
C LEU A 170 -22.77 19.06 -6.55
#